data_12356634bc5ac09beafb081244e3962e
#
_entry.id   12356634bc5ac09beafb081244e3962e
#
_cell.length_a   1.000
_cell.length_b   1.000
_cell.length_c   1.000
_cell.angle_alpha   90.00
_cell.angle_beta   90.00
_cell.angle_gamma   90.00
#
_symmetry.space_group_name_H-M   'P 1'
#
loop_
_entity.id
_entity.type
_entity.pdbx_description
1 polymer ?
#
loop_
_entity_poly.entity_id
_entity_poly.type
_entity_poly.pdbx_seq_one_letter_code
_entity_poly.pdbx_strand_id
1 'polypeptide(L)'
;MERIPRENFVEESFLDQAWANRALPISCGQTISQPLVVGLMTQALQLSDRHRVLEIGTGSGYQAAILSRLCRRLYTIERHSDLLAIAEERFTAMSLHNITTQAGDGWKGWPRQAPFDRILVTAAAPVVPQDLVAQLSDDGGIMILPVGGESADDQMVVRVTKNQGRLESEPLFPVRFVPLVEGVPDGRSRAKN
;
A
#
# COMPACT_ATOMS: atom_id res chain seq x y z
N MET A 1 -6.40 -11.64 -8.43
CA MET A 1 -4.98 -11.96 -8.19
C MET A 1 -4.42 -12.85 -9.30
N GLU A 2 -5.13 -13.87 -9.76
CA GLU A 2 -4.67 -14.79 -10.85
C GLU A 2 -4.18 -14.10 -12.13
N ARG A 3 -4.74 -12.93 -12.47
CA ARG A 3 -4.34 -12.16 -13.67
C ARG A 3 -3.08 -11.31 -13.49
N ILE A 4 -2.52 -11.28 -12.29
CA ILE A 4 -1.29 -10.54 -11.96
C ILE A 4 -0.27 -11.57 -11.47
N PRO A 5 0.68 -11.97 -12.33
CA PRO A 5 1.69 -12.96 -11.97
C PRO A 5 2.61 -12.40 -10.89
N ARG A 6 2.51 -12.93 -9.68
CA ARG A 6 3.26 -12.45 -8.52
C ARG A 6 4.78 -12.64 -8.68
N GLU A 7 5.18 -13.60 -9.49
CA GLU A 7 6.57 -13.89 -9.85
C GLU A 7 7.29 -12.66 -10.42
N ASN A 8 6.58 -11.79 -11.10
CA ASN A 8 7.15 -10.56 -11.66
C ASN A 8 7.49 -9.49 -10.61
N PHE A 9 7.12 -9.73 -9.33
CA PHE A 9 7.25 -8.75 -8.25
C PHE A 9 8.15 -9.23 -7.11
N VAL A 10 8.67 -10.45 -7.20
CA VAL A 10 9.63 -11.01 -6.24
C VAL A 10 11.04 -10.94 -6.84
N GLU A 11 12.05 -11.03 -5.98
CA GLU A 11 13.44 -11.18 -6.43
C GLU A 11 13.68 -12.58 -6.99
N GLU A 12 14.62 -12.74 -7.91
CA GLU A 12 14.93 -13.99 -8.59
C GLU A 12 15.18 -15.16 -7.62
N SER A 13 15.86 -14.87 -6.51
CA SER A 13 16.15 -15.84 -5.43
C SER A 13 14.92 -16.39 -4.71
N PHE A 14 13.73 -15.81 -4.93
CA PHE A 14 12.47 -16.20 -4.29
C PHE A 14 11.38 -16.62 -5.28
N LEU A 15 11.70 -16.85 -6.55
CA LEU A 15 10.73 -17.24 -7.58
C LEU A 15 9.98 -18.53 -7.22
N ASP A 16 10.67 -19.52 -6.68
CA ASP A 16 10.10 -20.80 -6.22
C ASP A 16 9.11 -20.64 -5.06
N GLN A 17 9.16 -19.50 -4.37
CA GLN A 17 8.35 -19.17 -3.20
C GLN A 17 7.33 -18.07 -3.47
N ALA A 18 7.25 -17.59 -4.72
CA ALA A 18 6.41 -16.44 -5.07
C ALA A 18 4.95 -16.58 -4.59
N TRP A 19 4.40 -17.79 -4.61
CA TRP A 19 3.03 -18.08 -4.17
C TRP A 19 2.92 -18.68 -2.77
N ALA A 20 4.05 -18.85 -2.06
CA ALA A 20 4.00 -19.22 -0.65
C ALA A 20 3.25 -18.16 0.16
N ASN A 21 2.35 -18.60 1.06
CA ASN A 21 1.53 -17.67 1.85
C ASN A 21 2.36 -17.03 2.99
N ARG A 22 3.40 -16.31 2.62
CA ARG A 22 4.29 -15.55 3.50
C ARG A 22 4.78 -14.28 2.83
N ALA A 23 5.22 -13.30 3.63
CA ALA A 23 5.95 -12.14 3.13
C ALA A 23 7.34 -12.58 2.64
N LEU A 24 7.82 -11.95 1.57
CA LEU A 24 9.17 -12.18 1.03
C LEU A 24 9.93 -10.85 1.01
N PRO A 25 11.24 -10.87 1.22
CA PRO A 25 12.07 -9.66 1.16
C PRO A 25 12.08 -9.08 -0.26
N ILE A 26 12.20 -7.77 -0.33
CA ILE A 26 12.51 -7.00 -1.52
C ILE A 26 13.61 -5.99 -1.20
N SER A 27 14.08 -5.26 -2.18
CA SER A 27 15.11 -4.23 -2.00
C SER A 27 14.76 -3.21 -0.92
N CYS A 28 15.73 -2.45 -0.45
CA CYS A 28 15.60 -1.42 0.60
C CYS A 28 15.11 -1.95 1.96
N GLY A 29 15.31 -3.25 2.26
CA GLY A 29 14.87 -3.87 3.51
C GLY A 29 13.35 -3.94 3.67
N GLN A 30 12.60 -3.83 2.58
CA GLN A 30 11.16 -3.93 2.56
C GLN A 30 10.69 -5.35 2.25
N THR A 31 9.37 -5.56 2.20
CA THR A 31 8.79 -6.87 1.90
C THR A 31 7.62 -6.73 0.93
N ILE A 32 7.43 -7.74 0.07
CA ILE A 32 6.15 -7.99 -0.57
C ILE A 32 5.26 -8.79 0.39
N SER A 33 4.06 -8.28 0.67
CA SER A 33 3.13 -8.90 1.63
C SER A 33 2.68 -10.29 1.18
N GLN A 34 2.35 -11.17 2.12
CA GLN A 34 1.83 -12.51 1.82
C GLN A 34 0.52 -12.44 1.00
N PRO A 35 0.29 -13.39 0.06
CA PRO A 35 -0.87 -13.37 -0.83
C PRO A 35 -2.22 -13.25 -0.12
N LEU A 36 -2.40 -13.96 1.00
CA LEU A 36 -3.64 -13.91 1.78
C LEU A 36 -3.93 -12.50 2.30
N VAL A 37 -2.92 -11.82 2.85
CA VAL A 37 -3.09 -10.45 3.39
C VAL A 37 -3.42 -9.46 2.27
N VAL A 38 -2.74 -9.57 1.12
CA VAL A 38 -3.06 -8.77 -0.07
C VAL A 38 -4.52 -8.95 -0.48
N GLY A 39 -5.01 -10.20 -0.52
CA GLY A 39 -6.40 -10.52 -0.85
C GLY A 39 -7.39 -9.94 0.15
N LEU A 40 -7.17 -10.16 1.45
CA LEU A 40 -8.06 -9.71 2.53
C LEU A 40 -8.14 -8.18 2.60
N MET A 41 -7.00 -7.47 2.52
CA MET A 41 -6.98 -6.01 2.53
C MET A 41 -7.64 -5.43 1.28
N THR A 42 -7.43 -6.03 0.10
CA THR A 42 -8.10 -5.62 -1.15
C THR A 42 -9.61 -5.82 -1.04
N GLN A 43 -10.07 -6.95 -0.50
CA GLN A 43 -11.51 -7.22 -0.28
C GLN A 43 -12.14 -6.23 0.69
N ALA A 44 -11.44 -5.91 1.79
CA ALA A 44 -11.91 -4.98 2.82
C ALA A 44 -12.12 -3.55 2.29
N LEU A 45 -11.42 -3.15 1.22
CA LEU A 45 -11.60 -1.86 0.55
C LEU A 45 -12.93 -1.73 -0.20
N GLN A 46 -13.61 -2.83 -0.52
CA GLN A 46 -14.87 -2.81 -1.26
C GLN A 46 -14.78 -1.96 -2.55
N LEU A 47 -13.80 -2.29 -3.40
CA LEU A 47 -13.48 -1.53 -4.60
C LEU A 47 -14.57 -1.63 -5.67
N SER A 48 -14.69 -0.57 -6.47
CA SER A 48 -15.38 -0.54 -7.75
C SER A 48 -14.55 0.16 -8.81
N ASP A 49 -14.91 -0.05 -10.08
CA ASP A 49 -14.29 0.57 -11.26
C ASP A 49 -14.46 2.10 -11.34
N ARG A 50 -15.22 2.70 -10.42
CA ARG A 50 -15.43 4.16 -10.31
C ARG A 50 -14.49 4.82 -9.32
N HIS A 51 -13.92 4.06 -8.38
CA HIS A 51 -13.17 4.60 -7.26
C HIS A 51 -11.81 5.20 -7.67
N ARG A 52 -11.48 6.29 -7.00
CA ARG A 52 -10.13 6.86 -6.92
C ARG A 52 -9.49 6.34 -5.66
N VAL A 53 -8.36 5.68 -5.82
CA VAL A 53 -7.67 4.96 -4.73
C VAL A 53 -6.32 5.60 -4.47
N LEU A 54 -5.97 5.79 -3.20
CA LEU A 54 -4.62 6.10 -2.75
C LEU A 54 -4.01 4.86 -2.09
N GLU A 55 -2.83 4.48 -2.51
CA GLU A 55 -1.98 3.48 -1.86
C GLU A 55 -0.78 4.17 -1.23
N ILE A 56 -0.47 3.81 0.01
CA ILE A 56 0.75 4.23 0.72
C ILE A 56 1.67 3.02 0.86
N GLY A 57 2.85 3.10 0.26
CA GLY A 57 3.81 2.00 0.19
C GLY A 57 3.67 1.20 -1.10
N THR A 58 4.20 1.72 -2.22
CA THR A 58 4.19 1.02 -3.52
C THR A 58 4.99 -0.29 -3.45
N GLY A 59 6.14 -0.26 -2.77
CA GLY A 59 7.03 -1.40 -2.62
C GLY A 59 7.40 -2.02 -3.97
N SER A 60 7.16 -3.33 -4.12
CA SER A 60 7.38 -4.03 -5.39
C SER A 60 6.43 -3.63 -6.52
N GLY A 61 5.31 -2.96 -6.20
CA GLY A 61 4.22 -2.65 -7.13
C GLY A 61 3.13 -3.73 -7.22
N TYR A 62 3.24 -4.85 -6.50
CA TYR A 62 2.28 -5.96 -6.62
C TYR A 62 0.86 -5.59 -6.20
N GLN A 63 0.72 -4.96 -5.03
CA GLN A 63 -0.58 -4.49 -4.53
C GLN A 63 -1.16 -3.42 -5.47
N ALA A 64 -0.34 -2.48 -5.93
CA ALA A 64 -0.73 -1.47 -6.92
C ALA A 64 -1.24 -2.09 -8.23
N ALA A 65 -0.56 -3.11 -8.75
CA ALA A 65 -0.98 -3.81 -9.96
C ALA A 65 -2.35 -4.49 -9.79
N ILE A 66 -2.64 -5.05 -8.62
CA ILE A 66 -3.96 -5.63 -8.30
C ILE A 66 -5.02 -4.54 -8.23
N LEU A 67 -4.78 -3.47 -7.45
CA LEU A 67 -5.73 -2.36 -7.26
C LEU A 67 -6.07 -1.68 -8.59
N SER A 68 -5.08 -1.52 -9.49
CA SER A 68 -5.28 -0.89 -10.80
C SER A 68 -6.32 -1.60 -11.67
N ARG A 69 -6.50 -2.91 -11.49
CA ARG A 69 -7.52 -3.70 -12.23
C ARG A 69 -8.92 -3.60 -11.63
N LEU A 70 -9.05 -2.97 -10.45
CA LEU A 70 -10.29 -2.94 -9.67
C LEU A 70 -10.83 -1.52 -9.46
N CYS A 71 -10.08 -0.49 -9.89
CA CYS A 71 -10.45 0.91 -9.67
C CYS A 71 -10.31 1.74 -10.95
N ARG A 72 -10.90 2.95 -10.94
CA ARG A 72 -10.80 3.90 -12.05
C ARG A 72 -9.40 4.48 -12.17
N ARG A 73 -8.83 4.90 -11.04
CA ARG A 73 -7.52 5.55 -10.96
C ARG A 73 -6.84 5.19 -9.65
N LEU A 74 -5.61 4.77 -9.73
CA LEU A 74 -4.74 4.53 -8.58
C LEU A 74 -3.68 5.61 -8.49
N TYR A 75 -3.49 6.14 -7.29
CA TYR A 75 -2.37 6.98 -6.89
C TYR A 75 -1.56 6.17 -5.88
N THR A 76 -0.25 6.14 -6.02
CA THR A 76 0.60 5.39 -5.10
C THR A 76 1.85 6.17 -4.72
N ILE A 77 2.20 6.12 -3.43
CA ILE A 77 3.33 6.84 -2.86
C ILE A 77 4.35 5.83 -2.33
N GLU A 78 5.62 6.05 -2.68
CA GLU A 78 6.75 5.28 -2.15
C GLU A 78 7.82 6.23 -1.63
N ARG A 79 8.37 5.95 -0.45
CA ARG A 79 9.45 6.75 0.14
C ARG A 79 10.82 6.45 -0.44
N HIS A 80 11.01 5.22 -0.97
CA HIS A 80 12.25 4.78 -1.60
C HIS A 80 12.15 4.95 -3.12
N SER A 81 12.80 5.97 -3.66
CA SER A 81 12.78 6.28 -5.10
C SER A 81 13.25 5.11 -5.97
N ASP A 82 14.21 4.32 -5.48
CA ASP A 82 14.74 3.16 -6.21
C ASP A 82 13.69 2.04 -6.34
N LEU A 83 12.90 1.79 -5.27
CA LEU A 83 11.76 0.85 -5.35
C LEU A 83 10.68 1.36 -6.29
N LEU A 84 10.38 2.66 -6.22
CA LEU A 84 9.38 3.25 -7.09
C LEU A 84 9.75 3.11 -8.57
N ALA A 85 11.01 3.35 -8.92
CA ALA A 85 11.48 3.20 -10.31
C ALA A 85 11.29 1.75 -10.82
N ILE A 86 11.63 0.75 -9.99
CA ILE A 86 11.41 -0.67 -10.33
C ILE A 86 9.91 -0.97 -10.52
N ALA A 87 9.06 -0.43 -9.65
CA ALA A 87 7.61 -0.61 -9.77
C ALA A 87 7.05 0.03 -11.06
N GLU A 88 7.51 1.23 -11.43
CA GLU A 88 7.13 1.94 -12.66
C GLU A 88 7.50 1.16 -13.93
N GLU A 89 8.69 0.55 -13.95
CA GLU A 89 9.11 -0.34 -15.05
C GLU A 89 8.15 -1.52 -15.19
N ARG A 90 7.75 -2.15 -14.08
CA ARG A 90 6.78 -3.25 -14.06
C ARG A 90 5.39 -2.81 -14.52
N PHE A 91 4.92 -1.62 -14.08
CA PHE A 91 3.64 -1.07 -14.53
C PHE A 91 3.63 -0.83 -16.04
N THR A 92 4.73 -0.30 -16.57
CA THR A 92 4.90 -0.07 -18.00
C THR A 92 4.89 -1.39 -18.77
N ALA A 93 5.65 -2.39 -18.35
CA ALA A 93 5.72 -3.71 -18.97
C ALA A 93 4.36 -4.43 -18.97
N MET A 94 3.52 -4.18 -17.95
CA MET A 94 2.17 -4.76 -17.83
C MET A 94 1.07 -3.89 -18.43
N SER A 95 1.40 -2.76 -19.06
CA SER A 95 0.44 -1.80 -19.64
C SER A 95 -0.62 -1.32 -18.63
N LEU A 96 -0.18 -0.96 -17.41
CA LEU A 96 -1.05 -0.44 -16.36
C LEU A 96 -1.09 1.10 -16.43
N HIS A 97 -1.96 1.65 -17.26
CA HIS A 97 -1.98 3.09 -17.58
C HIS A 97 -2.78 3.96 -16.60
N ASN A 98 -3.51 3.36 -15.66
CA ASN A 98 -4.33 4.08 -14.68
C ASN A 98 -3.64 4.28 -13.31
N ILE A 99 -2.34 4.04 -13.22
CA ILE A 99 -1.52 4.27 -12.03
C ILE A 99 -0.79 5.61 -12.17
N THR A 100 -0.79 6.40 -11.11
CA THR A 100 0.05 7.60 -10.97
C THR A 100 0.90 7.43 -9.72
N THR A 101 2.19 7.62 -9.86
CA THR A 101 3.19 7.37 -8.83
C THR A 101 3.75 8.67 -8.28
N GLN A 102 4.19 8.67 -7.03
CA GLN A 102 4.93 9.76 -6.42
C GLN A 102 5.98 9.22 -5.45
N ALA A 103 7.23 9.68 -5.59
CA ALA A 103 8.20 9.54 -4.52
C ALA A 103 7.89 10.55 -3.41
N GLY A 104 7.73 10.10 -2.16
CA GLY A 104 7.33 11.00 -1.08
C GLY A 104 7.06 10.34 0.25
N ASP A 105 6.68 11.19 1.20
CA ASP A 105 6.30 10.80 2.55
C ASP A 105 4.85 10.31 2.61
N GLY A 106 4.68 9.01 2.89
CA GLY A 106 3.36 8.39 2.97
C GLY A 106 2.46 8.92 4.10
N TRP A 107 3.04 9.45 5.20
CA TRP A 107 2.27 10.06 6.27
C TRP A 107 1.44 11.26 5.79
N LYS A 108 1.98 12.03 4.85
CA LYS A 108 1.33 13.23 4.30
C LYS A 108 0.28 12.91 3.25
N GLY A 109 0.26 11.68 2.74
CA GLY A 109 -0.60 11.32 1.62
C GLY A 109 -0.36 12.19 0.38
N TRP A 110 -1.45 12.45 -0.37
CA TRP A 110 -1.40 13.26 -1.59
C TRP A 110 -2.51 14.31 -1.65
N PRO A 111 -2.43 15.39 -0.83
CA PRO A 111 -3.51 16.38 -0.69
C PRO A 111 -3.98 16.99 -2.01
N ARG A 112 -3.05 17.19 -2.98
CA ARG A 112 -3.38 17.76 -4.31
C ARG A 112 -4.29 16.86 -5.15
N GLN A 113 -4.39 15.58 -4.81
CA GLN A 113 -5.21 14.58 -5.50
C GLN A 113 -6.45 14.16 -4.69
N ALA A 114 -6.57 14.64 -3.46
CA ALA A 114 -7.75 14.37 -2.63
C ALA A 114 -9.03 14.96 -3.20
N PRO A 115 -10.23 14.47 -2.85
CA PRO A 115 -10.46 13.33 -1.99
C PRO A 115 -10.27 11.98 -2.69
N PHE A 116 -10.03 10.92 -1.89
CA PHE A 116 -9.96 9.54 -2.34
C PHE A 116 -11.16 8.74 -1.81
N ASP A 117 -11.76 7.92 -2.65
CA ASP A 117 -12.85 7.03 -2.23
C ASP A 117 -12.31 5.90 -1.34
N ARG A 118 -11.07 5.48 -1.60
CA ARG A 118 -10.41 4.38 -0.89
C ARG A 118 -8.95 4.73 -0.63
N ILE A 119 -8.48 4.38 0.56
CA ILE A 119 -7.06 4.51 0.93
C ILE A 119 -6.57 3.15 1.44
N LEU A 120 -5.46 2.66 0.92
CA LEU A 120 -4.77 1.46 1.41
C LEU A 120 -3.39 1.85 1.92
N VAL A 121 -3.07 1.46 3.15
CA VAL A 121 -1.72 1.66 3.71
C VAL A 121 -1.08 0.28 3.89
N THR A 122 0.09 0.08 3.29
CA THR A 122 0.83 -1.19 3.32
C THR A 122 2.02 -1.18 4.27
N ALA A 123 1.97 -0.31 5.27
CA ALA A 123 2.92 -0.19 6.37
C ALA A 123 2.18 0.09 7.68
N ALA A 124 2.69 -0.37 8.81
CA ALA A 124 2.01 -0.23 10.10
C ALA A 124 2.22 1.17 10.71
N ALA A 125 1.14 1.84 11.04
CA ALA A 125 1.15 3.10 11.76
C ALA A 125 0.84 2.89 13.25
N PRO A 126 1.49 3.60 14.19
CA PRO A 126 1.17 3.48 15.63
C PRO A 126 -0.26 3.93 15.94
N VAL A 127 -0.78 4.87 15.17
CA VAL A 127 -2.16 5.38 15.23
C VAL A 127 -2.67 5.67 13.83
N VAL A 128 -3.98 5.84 13.67
CA VAL A 128 -4.59 6.22 12.38
C VAL A 128 -4.11 7.61 11.97
N PRO A 129 -3.41 7.77 10.82
CA PRO A 129 -2.87 9.07 10.38
C PRO A 129 -3.98 10.07 10.02
N GLN A 130 -4.06 11.18 10.73
CA GLN A 130 -5.12 12.18 10.54
C GLN A 130 -5.04 12.87 9.17
N ASP A 131 -3.83 13.05 8.62
CA ASP A 131 -3.63 13.61 7.28
C ASP A 131 -4.25 12.72 6.19
N LEU A 132 -4.23 11.39 6.36
CA LEU A 132 -4.89 10.45 5.44
C LEU A 132 -6.41 10.45 5.64
N VAL A 133 -6.89 10.54 6.89
CA VAL A 133 -8.32 10.69 7.19
C VAL A 133 -8.90 11.95 6.56
N ALA A 134 -8.15 13.07 6.60
CA ALA A 134 -8.56 14.33 5.97
C ALA A 134 -8.72 14.20 4.45
N GLN A 135 -7.98 13.29 3.82
CA GLN A 135 -8.00 13.04 2.38
C GLN A 135 -9.02 11.98 1.96
N LEU A 136 -9.65 11.30 2.91
CA LEU A 136 -10.68 10.31 2.65
C LEU A 136 -12.01 10.99 2.33
N SER A 137 -12.72 10.50 1.32
CA SER A 137 -14.04 10.99 0.91
C SER A 137 -15.04 10.97 2.06
N ASP A 138 -15.84 12.03 2.18
CA ASP A 138 -16.94 12.11 3.16
C ASP A 138 -18.19 11.30 2.76
N ASP A 139 -18.21 10.74 1.56
CA ASP A 139 -19.30 9.94 1.02
C ASP A 139 -18.93 8.45 1.00
N GLY A 140 -18.95 7.83 2.17
CA GLY A 140 -18.64 6.40 2.32
C GLY A 140 -17.18 6.03 1.99
N GLY A 141 -16.24 6.92 2.27
CA GLY A 141 -14.81 6.65 2.11
C GLY A 141 -14.33 5.54 3.04
N ILE A 142 -13.48 4.64 2.53
CA ILE A 142 -12.91 3.53 3.31
C ILE A 142 -11.39 3.58 3.26
N MET A 143 -10.76 3.51 4.45
CA MET A 143 -9.31 3.34 4.57
C MET A 143 -9.02 2.02 5.29
N ILE A 144 -8.09 1.24 4.73
CA ILE A 144 -7.59 -0.02 5.30
C ILE A 144 -6.12 0.18 5.63
N LEU A 145 -5.75 -0.07 6.87
CA LEU A 145 -4.38 0.10 7.33
C LEU A 145 -4.04 -0.82 8.50
N PRO A 146 -2.78 -1.26 8.62
CA PRO A 146 -2.28 -1.87 9.85
C PRO A 146 -2.05 -0.78 10.91
N VAL A 147 -2.59 -0.99 12.12
CA VAL A 147 -2.40 -0.12 13.29
C VAL A 147 -1.79 -0.94 14.41
N GLY A 148 -0.78 -0.41 15.09
CA GLY A 148 -0.14 -1.04 16.24
C GLY A 148 1.33 -0.67 16.37
N GLY A 149 1.92 -1.08 17.50
CA GLY A 149 3.31 -0.79 17.86
C GLY A 149 4.35 -1.63 17.10
N GLU A 150 5.60 -1.53 17.56
CA GLU A 150 6.75 -2.29 17.01
C GLU A 150 6.68 -3.79 17.31
N SER A 151 5.93 -4.20 18.35
CA SER A 151 5.72 -5.61 18.64
C SER A 151 4.87 -6.26 17.56
N ALA A 152 5.36 -7.38 17.04
CA ALA A 152 4.69 -8.11 15.96
C ALA A 152 3.29 -8.63 16.37
N ASP A 153 3.05 -8.78 17.66
CA ASP A 153 1.80 -9.34 18.20
C ASP A 153 0.73 -8.27 18.44
N ASP A 154 1.07 -6.97 18.22
CA ASP A 154 0.19 -5.84 18.54
C ASP A 154 -0.39 -5.14 17.29
N GLN A 155 -0.11 -5.64 16.08
CA GLN A 155 -0.61 -5.01 14.87
C GLN A 155 -1.92 -5.64 14.40
N MET A 156 -2.91 -4.78 14.15
CA MET A 156 -4.22 -5.17 13.64
C MET A 156 -4.53 -4.41 12.35
N VAL A 157 -4.97 -5.09 11.31
CA VAL A 157 -5.60 -4.39 10.18
C VAL A 157 -6.91 -3.80 10.66
N VAL A 158 -7.07 -2.50 10.45
CA VAL A 158 -8.24 -1.73 10.85
C VAL A 158 -8.91 -1.18 9.59
N ARG A 159 -10.23 -1.20 9.56
CA ARG A 159 -11.05 -0.47 8.61
C ARG A 159 -11.52 0.82 9.25
N VAL A 160 -11.23 1.95 8.64
CA VAL A 160 -11.78 3.27 8.97
C VAL A 160 -12.76 3.65 7.88
N THR A 161 -14.00 3.93 8.26
CA THR A 161 -15.06 4.41 7.35
C THR A 161 -15.40 5.84 7.69
N LYS A 162 -15.48 6.70 6.66
CA LYS A 162 -15.86 8.10 6.80
C LYS A 162 -17.17 8.36 6.06
N ASN A 163 -18.16 8.86 6.75
CA ASN A 163 -19.44 9.19 6.15
C ASN A 163 -20.03 10.45 6.83
N GLN A 164 -20.27 11.51 6.05
CA GLN A 164 -20.80 12.78 6.53
C GLN A 164 -20.04 13.35 7.76
N GLY A 165 -18.71 13.28 7.71
CA GLY A 165 -17.82 13.72 8.79
C GLY A 165 -17.71 12.75 9.97
N ARG A 166 -18.53 11.70 10.05
CA ARG A 166 -18.45 10.66 11.10
C ARG A 166 -17.38 9.64 10.71
N LEU A 167 -16.54 9.28 11.68
CA LEU A 167 -15.54 8.24 11.54
C LEU A 167 -15.95 7.03 12.38
N GLU A 168 -15.90 5.88 11.75
CA GLU A 168 -16.05 4.58 12.42
C GLU A 168 -14.81 3.75 12.17
N SER A 169 -14.35 3.04 13.19
CA SER A 169 -13.14 2.22 13.11
C SER A 169 -13.42 0.84 13.66
N GLU A 170 -13.07 -0.20 12.91
CA GLU A 170 -13.24 -1.58 13.34
C GLU A 170 -11.97 -2.41 13.07
N PRO A 171 -11.52 -3.23 14.03
CA PRO A 171 -10.43 -4.16 13.82
C PRO A 171 -10.92 -5.34 12.95
N LEU A 172 -10.06 -5.79 12.01
CA LEU A 172 -10.40 -6.89 11.09
C LEU A 172 -9.64 -8.18 11.42
N PHE A 173 -8.32 -8.16 11.36
CA PHE A 173 -7.47 -9.33 11.59
C PHE A 173 -6.04 -8.92 11.97
N PRO A 174 -5.32 -9.79 12.73
CA PRO A 174 -3.95 -9.54 13.12
C PRO A 174 -2.99 -9.69 11.94
N VAL A 175 -1.92 -8.87 11.94
CA VAL A 175 -0.90 -8.85 10.87
C VAL A 175 0.46 -8.45 11.42
N ARG A 176 1.49 -8.56 10.54
CA ARG A 176 2.81 -8.00 10.77
C ARG A 176 3.28 -7.26 9.52
N PHE A 177 3.46 -5.95 9.64
CA PHE A 177 3.95 -5.06 8.60
C PHE A 177 5.22 -4.33 9.04
N VAL A 178 6.00 -3.88 8.07
CA VAL A 178 7.06 -2.89 8.28
C VAL A 178 6.44 -1.58 8.78
N PRO A 179 7.16 -0.77 9.59
CA PRO A 179 6.61 0.48 10.11
C PRO A 179 6.39 1.51 9.01
N LEU A 180 5.32 2.30 9.14
CA LEU A 180 5.13 3.53 8.38
C LEU A 180 6.04 4.60 8.98
N VAL A 181 7.07 5.00 8.24
CA VAL A 181 8.10 5.95 8.71
C VAL A 181 7.92 7.30 8.05
N GLU A 182 7.97 8.37 8.85
CA GLU A 182 7.89 9.74 8.36
C GLU A 182 9.11 10.13 7.49
N GLY A 183 8.88 11.01 6.54
CA GLY A 183 9.90 11.54 5.65
C GLY A 183 10.36 10.55 4.58
N VAL A 184 11.29 11.00 3.77
CA VAL A 184 11.97 10.21 2.75
C VAL A 184 13.40 9.91 3.20
N PRO A 185 14.00 8.77 2.80
CA PRO A 185 15.40 8.49 3.11
C PRO A 185 16.31 9.57 2.54
N ASP A 186 17.28 10.03 3.34
CA ASP A 186 18.34 10.89 2.81
C ASP A 186 19.11 10.12 1.74
N GLY A 187 19.23 10.67 0.53
CA GLY A 187 19.95 10.06 -0.61
C GLY A 187 21.45 9.79 -0.40
N ARG A 188 21.94 9.88 0.84
CA ARG A 188 23.36 9.71 1.22
C ARG A 188 23.71 8.32 1.76
N SER A 189 22.77 7.37 1.79
CA SER A 189 23.05 6.01 2.31
C SER A 189 23.69 5.06 1.27
N ARG A 190 24.18 5.56 0.14
CA ARG A 190 24.89 4.78 -0.89
C ARG A 190 26.41 4.75 -0.74
N ALA A 191 26.93 4.73 0.48
CA ALA A 191 28.37 4.51 0.66
C ALA A 191 28.66 3.87 2.02
N LYS A 192 28.41 2.57 2.13
CA LYS A 192 29.19 1.67 3.01
C LYS A 192 28.84 0.22 2.71
N ASN A 193 29.80 -0.38 2.04
CA ASN A 193 30.16 -1.77 1.77
C ASN A 193 29.58 -2.40 0.54
#